data_d08281f1229e13e22bf75b825a051db0
#
_entry.id   d08281f1229e13e22bf75b825a051db0
#
_cell.length_a   1.000
_cell.length_b   1.000
_cell.length_c   1.000
_cell.angle_alpha   90.00
_cell.angle_beta   90.00
_cell.angle_gamma   90.00
#
_symmetry.space_group_name_H-M   'P 1'
#
loop_
_entity.id
_entity.type
_entity.pdbx_description
1 polymer ?
#
loop_
_entity_poly.entity_id
_entity_poly.type
_entity_poly.pdbx_seq_one_letter_code
_entity_poly.pdbx_strand_id
1 'polypeptide(L)'
;MVQVDLITGFLGAGKTTFLRRYAAYLTAQGHHVCILENDFGAVNVDAMLVQDLLGERCEIETISGGCDCDTHQRRMRTKLISMAMRGFDRVVVEPSGIFDVDEFFDVLRDEPLDRWYTLGNVFAVVDALLPEKLSPQAEYILASEAASAGRILLSRSQLATQAQRESAIDHLKRALAACKCSRTLKLSLIHISEPTR
;
A
#
# COMPACT_ATOMS: atom_id res chain seq x y z
N MET A 1 -1.76 14.85 15.61
CA MET A 1 -1.68 14.64 14.16
C MET A 1 -1.86 13.15 13.90
N VAL A 2 -2.72 12.80 12.96
CA VAL A 2 -2.94 11.42 12.53
C VAL A 2 -1.76 10.97 11.68
N GLN A 3 -1.21 9.80 11.93
CA GLN A 3 -0.16 9.25 11.08
C GLN A 3 -0.77 8.42 9.96
N VAL A 4 -0.41 8.71 8.71
CA VAL A 4 -0.90 7.95 7.54
C VAL A 4 0.22 7.10 6.94
N ASP A 5 -0.08 5.82 6.78
CA ASP A 5 0.81 4.83 6.16
C ASP A 5 0.25 4.43 4.79
N LEU A 6 1.11 4.20 3.81
CA LEU A 6 0.74 3.78 2.47
C LEU A 6 1.29 2.38 2.18
N ILE A 7 0.43 1.48 1.67
CA ILE A 7 0.82 0.15 1.22
C ILE A 7 0.54 0.06 -0.28
N THR A 8 1.57 0.20 -1.09
CA THR A 8 1.48 0.10 -2.55
C THR A 8 2.08 -1.20 -3.06
N GLY A 9 1.93 -1.49 -4.34
CA GLY A 9 2.41 -2.69 -4.99
C GLY A 9 1.44 -3.23 -6.02
N PHE A 10 1.95 -4.01 -6.96
CA PHE A 10 1.19 -4.58 -8.07
C PHE A 10 -0.03 -5.39 -7.62
N LEU A 11 -1.00 -5.51 -8.53
CA LEU A 11 -2.15 -6.41 -8.32
C LEU A 11 -1.67 -7.84 -8.04
N GLY A 12 -2.20 -8.45 -6.99
CA GLY A 12 -1.81 -9.79 -6.58
C GLY A 12 -0.46 -9.92 -5.86
N ALA A 13 0.26 -8.82 -5.62
CA ALA A 13 1.53 -8.84 -4.88
C ALA A 13 1.40 -9.21 -3.39
N GLY A 14 0.18 -9.27 -2.84
CA GLY A 14 -0.07 -9.62 -1.44
C GLY A 14 -0.20 -8.40 -0.51
N LYS A 15 -0.59 -7.24 -1.05
CA LYS A 15 -0.83 -6.00 -0.28
C LYS A 15 -1.82 -6.23 0.85
N THR A 16 -3.01 -6.71 0.55
CA THR A 16 -4.09 -6.95 1.52
C THR A 16 -3.68 -7.92 2.62
N THR A 17 -2.91 -8.98 2.28
CA THR A 17 -2.37 -9.91 3.27
C THR A 17 -1.37 -9.23 4.20
N PHE A 18 -0.53 -8.35 3.68
CA PHE A 18 0.39 -7.55 4.51
C PHE A 18 -0.38 -6.52 5.34
N LEU A 19 -1.32 -5.78 4.73
CA LEU A 19 -2.21 -4.81 5.39
C LEU A 19 -2.86 -5.42 6.64
N ARG A 20 -3.46 -6.58 6.49
CA ARG A 20 -4.11 -7.30 7.60
C ARG A 20 -3.17 -7.52 8.78
N ARG A 21 -1.95 -8.00 8.53
CA ARG A 21 -0.96 -8.21 9.59
C ARG A 21 -0.46 -6.92 10.20
N TYR A 22 -0.28 -5.90 9.35
CA TYR A 22 0.17 -4.59 9.80
C TYR A 22 -0.87 -3.89 10.65
N ALA A 23 -2.15 -3.91 10.25
CA ALA A 23 -3.25 -3.38 11.03
C ALA A 23 -3.40 -4.12 12.38
N ALA A 24 -3.32 -5.46 12.38
CA ALA A 24 -3.32 -6.26 13.61
C ALA A 24 -2.16 -5.90 14.54
N TYR A 25 -0.97 -5.67 13.99
CA TYR A 25 0.18 -5.21 14.76
C TYR A 25 -0.07 -3.84 15.38
N LEU A 26 -0.58 -2.88 14.63
CA LEU A 26 -0.85 -1.53 15.12
C LEU A 26 -1.92 -1.51 16.22
N THR A 27 -2.99 -2.28 16.05
CA THR A 27 -4.05 -2.40 17.06
C THR A 27 -3.55 -3.08 18.34
N ALA A 28 -2.68 -4.09 18.22
CA ALA A 28 -2.01 -4.72 19.36
C ALA A 28 -1.08 -3.76 20.12
N GLN A 29 -0.54 -2.74 19.44
CA GLN A 29 0.21 -1.65 20.08
C GLN A 29 -0.70 -0.60 20.74
N GLY A 30 -2.00 -0.75 20.65
CA GLY A 30 -2.98 0.13 21.27
C GLY A 30 -3.46 1.27 20.39
N HIS A 31 -3.05 1.33 19.13
CA HIS A 31 -3.50 2.36 18.19
C HIS A 31 -4.96 2.15 17.76
N HIS A 32 -5.67 3.26 17.56
CA HIS A 32 -6.95 3.30 16.88
C HIS A 32 -6.70 3.48 15.38
N VAL A 33 -6.97 2.43 14.61
CA VAL A 33 -6.58 2.31 13.20
C VAL A 33 -7.79 2.43 12.29
N CYS A 34 -7.69 3.21 11.23
CA CYS A 34 -8.61 3.14 10.11
C CYS A 34 -7.90 2.64 8.86
N ILE A 35 -8.45 1.61 8.23
CA ILE A 35 -8.01 1.12 6.94
C ILE A 35 -8.80 1.87 5.87
N LEU A 36 -8.12 2.45 4.88
CA LEU A 36 -8.72 3.10 3.73
C LEU A 36 -8.37 2.30 2.48
N GLU A 37 -9.35 1.57 1.97
CA GLU A 37 -9.21 0.79 0.73
C GLU A 37 -9.79 1.53 -0.45
N ASN A 38 -9.13 1.39 -1.58
CA ASN A 38 -9.61 1.88 -2.86
C ASN A 38 -10.18 0.71 -3.66
N ASP A 39 -11.50 0.63 -3.74
CA ASP A 39 -12.21 -0.45 -4.43
C ASP A 39 -12.80 0.03 -5.76
N PHE A 40 -12.36 -0.60 -6.85
CA PHE A 40 -12.93 -0.42 -8.18
C PHE A 40 -13.97 -1.50 -8.55
N GLY A 41 -14.23 -2.45 -7.66
CA GLY A 41 -15.10 -3.61 -7.90
C GLY A 41 -16.54 -3.46 -7.38
N ALA A 42 -17.44 -4.27 -7.94
CA ALA A 42 -18.82 -4.37 -7.46
C ALA A 42 -18.93 -5.19 -6.14
N VAL A 43 -17.88 -5.92 -5.78
CA VAL A 43 -17.78 -6.72 -4.53
C VAL A 43 -16.43 -6.43 -3.90
N ASN A 44 -16.44 -5.87 -2.71
CA ASN A 44 -15.21 -5.59 -1.96
C ASN A 44 -14.69 -6.89 -1.33
N VAL A 45 -13.87 -7.62 -2.09
CA VAL A 45 -13.26 -8.88 -1.63
C VAL A 45 -12.20 -8.59 -0.56
N ASP A 46 -11.49 -7.48 -0.68
CA ASP A 46 -10.41 -7.11 0.24
C ASP A 46 -10.97 -6.73 1.61
N ALA A 47 -12.12 -6.01 1.66
CA ALA A 47 -12.83 -5.73 2.92
C ALA A 47 -13.28 -7.02 3.66
N MET A 48 -13.63 -8.07 2.93
CA MET A 48 -13.96 -9.36 3.54
C MET A 48 -12.73 -10.01 4.20
N LEU A 49 -11.53 -9.81 3.66
CA LEU A 49 -10.29 -10.38 4.19
C LEU A 49 -9.84 -9.72 5.49
N VAL A 50 -10.28 -8.50 5.79
CA VAL A 50 -9.92 -7.76 7.01
C VAL A 50 -11.06 -7.72 8.04
N GLN A 51 -12.19 -8.36 7.74
CA GLN A 51 -13.41 -8.33 8.58
C GLN A 51 -13.17 -8.82 10.02
N ASP A 52 -12.28 -9.76 10.21
CA ASP A 52 -11.91 -10.32 11.52
C ASP A 52 -11.07 -9.34 12.38
N LEU A 53 -10.55 -8.26 11.79
CA LEU A 53 -9.83 -7.21 12.51
C LEU A 53 -10.75 -6.09 12.97
N LEU A 54 -11.97 -6.00 12.41
CA LEU A 54 -12.90 -4.92 12.71
C LEU A 54 -13.39 -5.03 14.16
N GLY A 55 -13.42 -3.91 14.85
CA GLY A 55 -13.82 -3.84 16.24
C GLY A 55 -13.60 -2.44 16.82
N GLU A 56 -13.50 -2.37 18.15
CA GLU A 56 -13.38 -1.08 18.85
C GLU A 56 -12.16 -0.24 18.44
N ARG A 57 -11.10 -0.88 17.90
CA ARG A 57 -9.83 -0.21 17.55
C ARG A 57 -9.44 -0.30 16.10
N CYS A 58 -10.24 -0.95 15.26
CA CYS A 58 -9.96 -1.05 13.83
C CYS A 58 -11.24 -0.89 13.04
N GLU A 59 -11.24 0.07 12.15
CA GLU A 59 -12.34 0.34 11.24
C GLU A 59 -11.86 0.31 9.78
N ILE A 60 -12.79 0.11 8.86
CA ILE A 60 -12.53 0.14 7.43
C ILE A 60 -13.41 1.17 6.75
N GLU A 61 -12.82 1.93 5.86
CA GLU A 61 -13.50 2.87 4.97
C GLU A 61 -13.10 2.56 3.53
N THR A 62 -14.04 2.69 2.62
CA THR A 62 -13.82 2.39 1.20
C THR A 62 -14.02 3.63 0.35
N ILE A 63 -13.14 3.82 -0.62
CA ILE A 63 -13.34 4.77 -1.72
C ILE A 63 -13.89 3.97 -2.89
N SER A 64 -15.20 4.05 -3.12
CA SER A 64 -15.86 3.35 -4.23
C SER A 64 -16.10 4.28 -5.41
N GLY A 65 -15.82 3.78 -6.60
CA GLY A 65 -16.16 4.40 -7.90
C GLY A 65 -15.42 5.71 -8.17
N GLY A 66 -15.26 5.99 -9.41
CA GLY A 66 -14.62 7.18 -9.98
C GLY A 66 -13.83 6.74 -11.20
N CYS A 67 -14.36 7.05 -12.40
CA CYS A 67 -13.67 6.71 -13.66
C CYS A 67 -12.57 7.72 -14.00
N ASP A 68 -12.42 8.77 -13.21
CA ASP A 68 -11.44 9.82 -13.43
C ASP A 68 -10.62 10.13 -12.15
N CYS A 69 -9.36 10.52 -12.36
CA CYS A 69 -8.40 10.82 -11.29
C CYS A 69 -8.90 11.94 -10.36
N ASP A 70 -9.51 13.00 -10.91
CA ASP A 70 -9.96 14.16 -10.13
C ASP A 70 -11.05 13.77 -9.12
N THR A 71 -12.01 12.96 -9.55
CA THR A 71 -13.07 12.46 -8.67
C THR A 71 -12.50 11.56 -7.57
N HIS A 72 -11.52 10.74 -7.92
CA HIS A 72 -10.85 9.86 -6.97
C HIS A 72 -10.08 10.66 -5.90
N GLN A 73 -9.28 11.64 -6.29
CA GLN A 73 -8.55 12.53 -5.37
C GLN A 73 -9.50 13.27 -4.42
N ARG A 74 -10.61 13.82 -4.94
CA ARG A 74 -11.61 14.51 -4.13
C ARG A 74 -12.26 13.59 -3.09
N ARG A 75 -12.56 12.35 -3.47
CA ARG A 75 -13.13 11.35 -2.54
C ARG A 75 -12.12 10.94 -1.48
N MET A 76 -10.87 10.69 -1.87
CA MET A 76 -9.78 10.39 -0.93
C MET A 76 -9.61 11.53 0.07
N ARG A 77 -9.53 12.77 -0.40
CA ARG A 77 -9.44 13.96 0.45
C ARG A 77 -10.60 14.06 1.43
N THR A 78 -11.84 13.88 0.95
CA THR A 78 -13.03 13.92 1.81
C THR A 78 -13.00 12.83 2.89
N LYS A 79 -12.59 11.62 2.54
CA LYS A 79 -12.45 10.51 3.49
C LYS A 79 -11.37 10.80 4.52
N LEU A 80 -10.20 11.28 4.11
CA LEU A 80 -9.12 11.66 5.03
C LEU A 80 -9.54 12.77 5.99
N ILE A 81 -10.26 13.80 5.52
CA ILE A 81 -10.84 14.83 6.39
C ILE A 81 -11.77 14.22 7.45
N SER A 82 -12.69 13.35 7.03
CA SER A 82 -13.62 12.68 7.95
C SER A 82 -12.89 11.83 8.99
N MET A 83 -11.87 11.08 8.59
CA MET A 83 -11.08 10.23 9.50
C MET A 83 -10.31 11.05 10.53
N ALA A 84 -9.69 12.17 10.11
CA ALA A 84 -8.99 13.06 11.04
C ALA A 84 -9.94 13.60 12.13
N MET A 85 -11.19 13.92 11.77
CA MET A 85 -12.20 14.40 12.72
C MET A 85 -12.71 13.30 13.67
N ARG A 86 -12.59 12.02 13.30
CA ARG A 86 -13.02 10.88 14.12
C ARG A 86 -11.98 10.45 15.15
N GLY A 87 -10.77 11.00 15.12
CA GLY A 87 -9.76 10.80 16.15
C GLY A 87 -8.99 9.50 16.05
N PHE A 88 -8.76 8.99 14.83
CA PHE A 88 -7.85 7.87 14.61
C PHE A 88 -6.40 8.27 14.89
N ASP A 89 -5.61 7.33 15.42
CA ASP A 89 -4.16 7.50 15.59
C ASP A 89 -3.43 7.23 14.27
N ARG A 90 -3.93 6.24 13.53
CA ARG A 90 -3.34 5.72 12.30
C ARG A 90 -4.38 5.55 11.20
N VAL A 91 -4.03 5.97 10.01
CA VAL A 91 -4.75 5.63 8.79
C VAL A 91 -3.82 4.82 7.90
N VAL A 92 -4.23 3.62 7.50
CA VAL A 92 -3.47 2.77 6.59
C VAL A 92 -4.19 2.74 5.25
N VAL A 93 -3.56 3.27 4.21
CA VAL A 93 -4.14 3.38 2.87
C VAL A 93 -3.62 2.25 2.00
N GLU A 94 -4.53 1.47 1.42
CA GLU A 94 -4.25 0.51 0.36
C GLU A 94 -4.92 0.98 -0.94
N PRO A 95 -4.18 1.62 -1.85
CA PRO A 95 -4.70 1.98 -3.15
C PRO A 95 -4.76 0.78 -4.09
N SER A 96 -5.44 0.93 -5.21
CA SER A 96 -5.41 -0.08 -6.28
C SER A 96 -3.98 -0.30 -6.80
N GLY A 97 -3.73 -1.47 -7.40
CA GLY A 97 -2.39 -1.84 -7.90
C GLY A 97 -1.91 -1.09 -9.15
N ILE A 98 -2.61 -0.04 -9.57
CA ILE A 98 -2.22 0.87 -10.67
C ILE A 98 -2.26 2.34 -10.22
N PHE A 99 -2.18 2.57 -8.93
CA PHE A 99 -2.29 3.89 -8.32
C PHE A 99 -1.00 4.70 -8.51
N ASP A 100 -1.16 5.99 -8.82
CA ASP A 100 -0.04 6.92 -8.81
C ASP A 100 0.25 7.39 -7.38
N VAL A 101 1.42 7.05 -6.88
CA VAL A 101 1.84 7.39 -5.51
C VAL A 101 2.00 8.90 -5.32
N ASP A 102 2.33 9.63 -6.38
CA ASP A 102 2.48 11.09 -6.32
C ASP A 102 1.14 11.77 -6.05
N GLU A 103 0.02 11.25 -6.61
CA GLU A 103 -1.33 11.75 -6.30
C GLU A 103 -1.66 11.68 -4.80
N PHE A 104 -1.23 10.62 -4.13
CA PHE A 104 -1.42 10.49 -2.68
C PHE A 104 -0.66 11.57 -1.91
N PHE A 105 0.59 11.82 -2.29
CA PHE A 105 1.38 12.86 -1.63
C PHE A 105 0.83 14.26 -1.89
N ASP A 106 0.31 14.51 -3.07
CA ASP A 106 -0.28 15.80 -3.41
C ASP A 106 -1.56 16.05 -2.58
N VAL A 107 -2.43 15.04 -2.45
CA VAL A 107 -3.61 15.12 -1.58
C VAL A 107 -3.23 15.42 -0.12
N LEU A 108 -2.16 14.82 0.40
CA LEU A 108 -1.72 15.05 1.78
C LEU A 108 -1.10 16.44 2.00
N ARG A 109 -0.58 17.08 0.95
CA ARG A 109 0.00 18.43 1.02
C ARG A 109 -1.05 19.53 0.94
N ASP A 110 -2.27 19.21 0.51
CA ASP A 110 -3.38 20.16 0.45
C ASP A 110 -3.93 20.50 1.82
N GLU A 111 -4.28 21.80 2.03
CA GLU A 111 -5.01 22.22 3.23
C GLU A 111 -6.41 21.59 3.29
N PRO A 112 -6.88 21.11 4.45
CA PRO A 112 -6.24 21.16 5.79
C PRO A 112 -5.41 19.92 6.14
N LEU A 113 -5.23 18.95 5.23
CA LEU A 113 -4.61 17.65 5.51
C LEU A 113 -3.15 17.79 5.89
N ASP A 114 -2.42 18.73 5.31
CA ASP A 114 -1.04 19.08 5.64
C ASP A 114 -0.80 19.37 7.13
N ARG A 115 -1.83 19.89 7.82
CA ARG A 115 -1.80 20.20 9.26
C ARG A 115 -2.31 19.09 10.15
N TRP A 116 -3.11 18.18 9.60
CA TRP A 116 -3.77 17.13 10.38
C TRP A 116 -3.07 15.78 10.28
N TYR A 117 -2.35 15.56 9.18
CA TYR A 117 -1.66 14.32 8.90
C TYR A 117 -0.14 14.45 8.93
N THR A 118 0.50 13.37 9.34
CA THR A 118 1.95 13.17 9.19
C THR A 118 2.17 11.90 8.39
N LEU A 119 3.02 11.95 7.38
CA LEU A 119 3.40 10.77 6.63
C LEU A 119 4.17 9.81 7.54
N GLY A 120 3.67 8.59 7.63
CA GLY A 120 4.29 7.50 8.36
C GLY A 120 5.15 6.62 7.46
N ASN A 121 4.79 5.34 7.37
CA ASN A 121 5.52 4.39 6.54
C ASN A 121 4.92 4.33 5.13
N VAL A 122 5.80 4.24 4.14
CA VAL A 122 5.42 3.91 2.76
C VAL A 122 6.05 2.56 2.43
N PHE A 123 5.21 1.56 2.20
CA PHE A 123 5.63 0.21 1.84
C PHE A 123 5.29 -0.07 0.39
N ALA A 124 6.25 -0.63 -0.36
CA ALA A 124 5.98 -1.25 -1.64
C ALA A 124 6.06 -2.77 -1.50
N VAL A 125 4.99 -3.46 -1.82
CA VAL A 125 4.93 -4.93 -1.79
C VAL A 125 5.24 -5.46 -3.19
N VAL A 126 6.32 -6.21 -3.31
CA VAL A 126 6.81 -6.79 -4.56
C VAL A 126 6.79 -8.32 -4.43
N ASP A 127 6.26 -9.00 -5.44
CA ASP A 127 6.23 -10.47 -5.45
C ASP A 127 7.63 -11.03 -5.71
N ALA A 128 8.08 -11.96 -4.88
CA ALA A 128 9.34 -12.69 -5.10
C ALA A 128 9.30 -13.59 -6.35
N LEU A 129 8.09 -13.88 -6.85
CA LEU A 129 7.85 -14.66 -8.08
C LEU A 129 7.55 -13.75 -9.27
N LEU A 130 8.03 -12.50 -9.23
CA LEU A 130 7.84 -11.53 -10.30
C LEU A 130 8.31 -12.12 -11.65
N PRO A 131 7.51 -11.99 -12.73
CA PRO A 131 7.93 -12.43 -14.06
C PRO A 131 9.22 -11.72 -14.53
N GLU A 132 10.05 -12.43 -15.24
CA GLU A 132 11.32 -11.87 -15.77
C GLU A 132 11.11 -10.68 -16.73
N LYS A 133 9.94 -10.65 -17.40
CA LYS A 133 9.57 -9.58 -18.34
C LYS A 133 8.20 -9.03 -17.97
N LEU A 134 8.12 -7.75 -17.80
CA LEU A 134 6.90 -6.98 -17.63
C LEU A 134 6.63 -6.13 -18.87
N SER A 135 5.40 -5.64 -19.02
CA SER A 135 5.11 -4.61 -20.02
C SER A 135 5.81 -3.30 -19.63
N PRO A 136 6.11 -2.40 -20.59
CA PRO A 136 6.71 -1.09 -20.27
C PRO A 136 5.92 -0.29 -19.20
N GLN A 137 4.60 -0.37 -19.25
CA GLN A 137 3.72 0.27 -18.27
C GLN A 137 3.90 -0.35 -16.88
N ALA A 138 3.95 -1.68 -16.82
CA ALA A 138 4.14 -2.40 -15.57
C ALA A 138 5.53 -2.14 -14.96
N GLU A 139 6.58 -2.04 -15.79
CA GLU A 139 7.94 -1.66 -15.34
C GLU A 139 7.94 -0.25 -14.75
N TYR A 140 7.26 0.69 -15.38
CA TYR A 140 7.16 2.06 -14.89
C TYR A 140 6.45 2.13 -13.54
N ILE A 141 5.30 1.46 -13.39
CA ILE A 141 4.54 1.41 -12.14
C ILE A 141 5.38 0.78 -11.02
N LEU A 142 6.02 -0.36 -11.29
CA LEU A 142 6.91 -1.03 -10.34
C LEU A 142 8.03 -0.11 -9.86
N ALA A 143 8.65 0.63 -10.78
CA ALA A 143 9.71 1.57 -10.46
C ALA A 143 9.21 2.77 -9.65
N SER A 144 8.06 3.36 -10.03
CA SER A 144 7.45 4.49 -9.33
C SER A 144 7.09 4.14 -7.88
N GLU A 145 6.41 3.02 -7.69
CA GLU A 145 6.04 2.52 -6.36
C GLU A 145 7.27 2.25 -5.48
N ALA A 146 8.28 1.59 -6.05
CA ALA A 146 9.52 1.29 -5.34
C ALA A 146 10.36 2.53 -5.03
N ALA A 147 10.37 3.52 -5.94
CA ALA A 147 11.08 4.78 -5.74
C ALA A 147 10.50 5.59 -4.58
N SER A 148 9.20 5.55 -4.38
CA SER A 148 8.48 6.29 -3.34
C SER A 148 8.50 5.57 -1.98
N ALA A 149 8.75 4.26 -1.95
CA ALA A 149 8.65 3.46 -0.74
C ALA A 149 9.79 3.70 0.24
N GLY A 150 9.47 3.88 1.52
CA GLY A 150 10.44 3.87 2.63
C GLY A 150 11.06 2.48 2.84
N ARG A 151 10.28 1.44 2.53
CA ARG A 151 10.71 0.04 2.62
C ARG A 151 10.01 -0.79 1.55
N ILE A 152 10.76 -1.68 0.92
CA ILE A 152 10.26 -2.65 -0.04
C ILE A 152 10.12 -4.00 0.65
N LEU A 153 8.96 -4.61 0.51
CA LEU A 153 8.62 -5.89 1.10
C LEU A 153 8.55 -6.94 0.00
N LEU A 154 9.46 -7.92 0.04
CA LEU A 154 9.43 -9.02 -0.91
C LEU A 154 8.49 -10.12 -0.40
N SER A 155 7.29 -10.15 -0.95
CA SER A 155 6.24 -11.11 -0.58
C SER A 155 6.50 -12.50 -1.17
N ARG A 156 5.81 -13.52 -0.67
CA ARG A 156 5.95 -14.92 -1.10
C ARG A 156 7.40 -15.45 -1.08
N SER A 157 8.27 -14.80 -0.31
CA SER A 157 9.69 -15.17 -0.23
C SER A 157 9.90 -16.61 0.23
N GLN A 158 8.95 -17.19 1.00
CA GLN A 158 8.97 -18.57 1.45
C GLN A 158 8.70 -19.58 0.32
N LEU A 159 8.00 -19.15 -0.75
CA LEU A 159 7.67 -19.98 -1.91
C LEU A 159 8.73 -19.88 -3.01
N ALA A 160 9.52 -18.80 -3.00
CA ALA A 160 10.54 -18.54 -3.99
C ALA A 160 11.86 -19.21 -3.61
N THR A 161 12.56 -19.75 -4.61
CA THR A 161 13.95 -20.16 -4.48
C THR A 161 14.85 -18.93 -4.25
N GLN A 162 16.08 -19.17 -3.81
CA GLN A 162 17.04 -18.07 -3.66
C GLN A 162 17.29 -17.36 -5.00
N ALA A 163 17.46 -18.10 -6.09
CA ALA A 163 17.66 -17.54 -7.41
C ALA A 163 16.48 -16.67 -7.89
N GLN A 164 15.24 -17.08 -7.60
CA GLN A 164 14.07 -16.27 -7.93
C GLN A 164 14.01 -14.97 -7.12
N ARG A 165 14.34 -15.01 -5.83
CA ARG A 165 14.41 -13.79 -4.99
C ARG A 165 15.48 -12.82 -5.50
N GLU A 166 16.67 -13.35 -5.84
CA GLU A 166 17.75 -12.55 -6.41
C GLU A 166 17.36 -11.94 -7.75
N SER A 167 16.71 -12.73 -8.62
CA SER A 167 16.19 -12.26 -9.92
C SER A 167 15.17 -11.14 -9.76
N ALA A 168 14.22 -11.27 -8.82
CA ALA A 168 13.24 -10.23 -8.54
C ALA A 168 13.90 -8.93 -8.02
N ILE A 169 14.89 -9.05 -7.15
CA ILE A 169 15.65 -7.90 -6.62
C ILE A 169 16.43 -7.21 -7.74
N ASP A 170 17.09 -7.97 -8.62
CA ASP A 170 17.86 -7.41 -9.73
C ASP A 170 16.95 -6.79 -10.80
N HIS A 171 15.77 -7.37 -11.02
CA HIS A 171 14.74 -6.76 -11.86
C HIS A 171 14.34 -5.39 -11.31
N LEU A 172 14.02 -5.33 -10.02
CA LEU A 172 13.65 -4.08 -9.36
C LEU A 172 14.75 -3.02 -9.45
N LYS A 173 16.02 -3.39 -9.24
CA LYS A 173 17.16 -2.48 -9.40
C LYS A 173 17.26 -1.94 -10.83
N ARG A 174 17.06 -2.79 -11.86
CA ARG A 174 17.06 -2.39 -13.26
C ARG A 174 15.92 -1.41 -13.58
N ALA A 175 14.70 -1.69 -13.08
CA ALA A 175 13.53 -0.81 -13.26
C ALA A 175 13.79 0.58 -12.65
N LEU A 176 14.33 0.65 -11.44
CA LEU A 176 14.70 1.91 -10.79
C LEU A 176 15.81 2.65 -11.54
N ALA A 177 16.81 1.95 -12.01
CA ALA A 177 17.90 2.56 -12.81
C ALA A 177 17.37 3.13 -14.14
N ALA A 178 16.44 2.46 -14.80
CA ALA A 178 15.78 2.96 -16.01
C ALA A 178 15.02 4.27 -15.77
N CYS A 179 14.43 4.45 -14.58
CA CYS A 179 13.78 5.69 -14.14
C CYS A 179 14.76 6.71 -13.54
N LYS A 180 16.09 6.51 -13.66
CA LYS A 180 17.15 7.36 -13.09
C LYS A 180 17.04 7.54 -11.57
N CYS A 181 16.45 6.60 -10.88
CA CYS A 181 16.37 6.61 -9.43
C CYS A 181 17.66 6.01 -8.84
N SER A 182 18.45 6.86 -8.15
CA SER A 182 19.71 6.45 -7.50
C SER A 182 19.54 5.96 -6.07
N ARG A 183 18.32 5.68 -5.64
CA ARG A 183 18.00 5.35 -4.27
C ARG A 183 18.56 3.98 -3.85
N THR A 184 19.12 3.91 -2.64
CA THR A 184 19.47 2.64 -2.00
C THR A 184 18.22 1.93 -1.51
N LEU A 185 18.00 0.70 -1.97
CA LEU A 185 16.84 -0.11 -1.59
C LEU A 185 16.96 -0.60 -0.14
N LYS A 186 15.94 -0.32 0.67
CA LYS A 186 15.76 -0.96 1.97
C LYS A 186 14.78 -2.13 1.78
N LEU A 187 15.32 -3.33 1.61
CA LEU A 187 14.56 -4.56 1.39
C LEU A 187 14.28 -5.27 2.72
N SER A 188 13.07 -5.82 2.85
CA SER A 188 12.70 -6.75 3.90
C SER A 188 12.00 -7.97 3.29
N LEU A 189 12.44 -9.15 3.68
CA LEU A 189 11.77 -10.39 3.29
C LEU A 189 10.57 -10.59 4.22
N ILE A 190 9.39 -10.76 3.65
CA ILE A 190 8.19 -11.08 4.42
C ILE A 190 7.66 -12.45 4.01
N HIS A 191 7.33 -13.26 5.03
CA HIS A 191 6.66 -14.54 4.84
C HIS A 191 5.16 -14.29 4.90
N ILE A 192 4.53 -14.16 3.74
CA ILE A 192 3.08 -14.12 3.62
C ILE A 192 2.63 -15.57 3.40
N SER A 193 2.34 -16.29 4.48
CA SER A 193 1.57 -17.53 4.40
C SER A 193 0.09 -17.14 4.35
N GLU A 194 -0.63 -17.63 3.35
CA GLU A 194 -2.08 -17.59 3.38
C GLU A 194 -2.56 -18.32 4.64
N PRO A 195 -3.64 -17.84 5.30
CA PRO A 195 -4.23 -18.59 6.38
C PRO A 195 -4.67 -19.95 5.81
N THR A 196 -4.13 -21.02 6.36
CA THR A 196 -4.66 -22.37 6.13
C THR A 196 -6.15 -22.36 6.46
N ARG A 197 -6.96 -22.72 5.47
CA ARG A 197 -8.40 -22.93 5.64
C ARG A 197 -8.68 -24.01 6.65
#